data_a4f56b7eac491a6201e93f706eeb4023
#
_entry.id   a4f56b7eac491a6201e93f706eeb4023
#
_cell.length_a   1.000
_cell.length_b   1.000
_cell.length_c   1.000
_cell.angle_alpha   90.00
_cell.angle_beta   90.00
_cell.angle_gamma   90.00
#
_symmetry.space_group_name_H-M   'P 1'
#
loop_
_entity.id
_entity.type
_entity.pdbx_description
1 polymer ?
#
loop_
_entity_poly.entity_id
_entity_poly.type
_entity_poly.pdbx_seq_one_letter_code
_entity_poly.pdbx_strand_id
1 'polypeptide(L)'
;MKILITGSHGQLGTELQRIIATWVAEIGKVSDNIKNAEVVAVDVDKLDITNLEQVKEVLNKEKQDVVINCAAATNVDGCEANKDFAFKVNALGPRNLAMVCEEIGAKIVQVSTDYVFRGVGDAPLNETDIVAPVSSYGKTKLWGENFVREFASKYYIVRTAWLYGYKGHNFVYTMMKLGKDKESLSVVNDQLG
;
A
#
# COMPACT_ATOMS: atom_id res chain seq x y z
N MET A 1 -21.56 -2.57 4.42
CA MET A 1 -20.30 -1.80 4.23
C MET A 1 -19.74 -2.14 2.88
N LYS A 2 -19.34 -1.14 2.10
CA LYS A 2 -18.72 -1.32 0.80
C LYS A 2 -17.26 -0.88 0.86
N ILE A 3 -16.35 -1.75 0.42
CA ILE A 3 -14.90 -1.53 0.49
C ILE A 3 -14.34 -1.51 -0.93
N LEU A 4 -13.65 -0.43 -1.29
CA LEU A 4 -12.88 -0.39 -2.55
C LEU A 4 -11.40 -0.66 -2.23
N ILE A 5 -10.78 -1.57 -2.99
CA ILE A 5 -9.36 -1.92 -2.87
C ILE A 5 -8.67 -1.55 -4.18
N THR A 6 -7.73 -0.62 -4.14
CA THR A 6 -6.84 -0.31 -5.28
C THR A 6 -5.59 -1.18 -5.25
N GLY A 7 -4.92 -1.35 -6.39
CA GLY A 7 -3.79 -2.28 -6.49
C GLY A 7 -4.21 -3.73 -6.19
N SER A 8 -5.40 -4.08 -6.64
CA SER A 8 -6.09 -5.34 -6.31
C SER A 8 -5.40 -6.59 -6.85
N HIS A 9 -4.57 -6.46 -7.89
CA HIS A 9 -3.77 -7.56 -8.46
C HIS A 9 -2.44 -7.76 -7.74
N GLY A 10 -2.04 -6.79 -6.90
CA GLY A 10 -0.83 -6.87 -6.09
C GLY A 10 -0.95 -7.89 -4.95
N GLN A 11 0.18 -8.17 -4.29
CA GLN A 11 0.28 -9.15 -3.20
C GLN A 11 -0.73 -8.85 -2.08
N LEU A 12 -0.72 -7.64 -1.53
CA LEU A 12 -1.61 -7.25 -0.42
C LEU A 12 -3.07 -7.15 -0.87
N GLY A 13 -3.32 -6.52 -2.04
CA GLY A 13 -4.68 -6.37 -2.57
C GLY A 13 -5.37 -7.72 -2.80
N THR A 14 -4.66 -8.69 -3.36
CA THR A 14 -5.17 -10.06 -3.56
C THR A 14 -5.45 -10.75 -2.22
N GLU A 15 -4.57 -10.60 -1.24
CA GLU A 15 -4.72 -11.24 0.07
C GLU A 15 -5.89 -10.65 0.86
N LEU A 16 -6.07 -9.34 0.84
CA LEU A 16 -7.22 -8.68 1.46
C LEU A 16 -8.55 -9.16 0.87
N GLN A 17 -8.63 -9.31 -0.46
CA GLN A 17 -9.81 -9.87 -1.11
C GLN A 17 -10.10 -11.29 -0.62
N ARG A 18 -9.06 -12.15 -0.54
CA ARG A 18 -9.20 -13.52 -0.03
C ARG A 18 -9.71 -13.52 1.41
N ILE A 19 -9.10 -12.76 2.29
CA ILE A 19 -9.46 -12.71 3.71
C ILE A 19 -10.90 -12.22 3.89
N ILE A 20 -11.31 -11.18 3.17
CA ILE A 20 -12.68 -10.65 3.29
C ILE A 20 -13.69 -11.66 2.74
N ALA A 21 -13.37 -12.39 1.68
CA ALA A 21 -14.26 -13.38 1.08
C ALA A 21 -14.38 -14.67 1.91
N THR A 22 -13.28 -15.14 2.50
CA THR A 22 -13.22 -16.43 3.20
C THR A 22 -13.36 -16.33 4.71
N TRP A 23 -13.14 -15.14 5.29
CA TRP A 23 -13.12 -14.86 6.74
C TRP A 23 -12.01 -15.60 7.49
N VAL A 24 -11.00 -16.06 6.77
CA VAL A 24 -9.87 -16.79 7.31
C VAL A 24 -8.60 -15.94 7.15
N ALA A 25 -8.01 -15.58 8.28
CA ALA A 25 -6.69 -15.00 8.37
C ALA A 25 -5.80 -15.89 9.24
N GLU A 26 -4.53 -16.00 8.91
CA GLU A 26 -3.56 -16.83 9.64
C GLU A 26 -3.31 -16.32 11.07
N ILE A 27 -3.47 -15.01 11.28
CA ILE A 27 -3.18 -14.36 12.57
C ILE A 27 -4.38 -14.31 13.52
N GLY A 28 -5.54 -14.81 13.11
CA GLY A 28 -6.71 -14.84 13.97
C GLY A 28 -8.04 -14.58 13.28
N LYS A 29 -9.07 -14.40 14.08
CA LYS A 29 -10.44 -14.20 13.60
C LYS A 29 -10.61 -12.82 12.95
N VAL A 30 -11.18 -12.81 11.77
CA VAL A 30 -11.59 -11.56 11.10
C VAL A 30 -12.79 -10.95 11.81
N SER A 31 -12.82 -9.63 11.94
CA SER A 31 -13.89 -8.90 12.63
C SER A 31 -15.25 -9.13 11.97
N ASP A 32 -16.26 -9.38 12.79
CA ASP A 32 -17.63 -9.53 12.31
C ASP A 32 -18.20 -8.25 11.66
N ASN A 33 -17.59 -7.08 11.91
CA ASN A 33 -17.99 -5.80 11.31
C ASN A 33 -17.77 -5.72 9.79
N ILE A 34 -16.83 -6.52 9.25
CA ILE A 34 -16.61 -6.62 7.80
C ILE A 34 -17.34 -7.82 7.17
N LYS A 35 -18.13 -8.54 7.97
CA LYS A 35 -18.97 -9.63 7.51
C LYS A 35 -19.98 -9.09 6.51
N ASN A 36 -20.08 -9.76 5.36
CA ASN A 36 -20.91 -9.31 4.26
C ASN A 36 -20.49 -7.95 3.64
N ALA A 37 -19.24 -7.53 3.81
CA ALA A 37 -18.74 -6.37 3.08
C ALA A 37 -18.73 -6.65 1.57
N GLU A 38 -19.31 -5.74 0.80
CA GLU A 38 -19.18 -5.73 -0.66
C GLU A 38 -17.79 -5.21 -1.01
N VAL A 39 -17.03 -5.97 -1.81
CA VAL A 39 -15.68 -5.59 -2.22
C VAL A 39 -15.68 -5.19 -3.68
N VAL A 40 -15.21 -3.98 -3.96
CA VAL A 40 -14.90 -3.49 -5.30
C VAL A 40 -13.39 -3.48 -5.45
N ALA A 41 -12.87 -4.42 -6.24
CA ALA A 41 -11.44 -4.58 -6.48
C ALA A 41 -11.05 -3.95 -7.83
N VAL A 42 -10.13 -2.99 -7.79
CA VAL A 42 -9.67 -2.25 -8.97
C VAL A 42 -8.14 -2.18 -9.03
N ASP A 43 -7.62 -2.19 -10.24
CA ASP A 43 -6.20 -1.96 -10.52
C ASP A 43 -6.06 -0.92 -11.63
N VAL A 44 -4.84 -0.63 -12.06
CA VAL A 44 -4.54 0.44 -13.03
C VAL A 44 -5.30 0.32 -14.35
N ASP A 45 -5.70 -0.88 -14.73
CA ASP A 45 -6.53 -1.15 -15.91
C ASP A 45 -7.97 -0.58 -15.80
N LYS A 46 -8.47 -0.41 -14.56
CA LYS A 46 -9.82 0.11 -14.27
C LYS A 46 -9.81 1.46 -13.59
N LEU A 47 -8.76 1.75 -12.83
CA LEU A 47 -8.60 2.98 -12.08
C LEU A 47 -7.13 3.36 -11.99
N ASP A 48 -6.70 4.30 -12.81
CA ASP A 48 -5.44 5.00 -12.62
C ASP A 48 -5.61 6.05 -11.51
N ILE A 49 -5.07 5.76 -10.33
CA ILE A 49 -5.15 6.68 -9.17
C ILE A 49 -4.45 8.01 -9.40
N THR A 50 -3.56 8.10 -10.39
CA THR A 50 -2.88 9.36 -10.76
C THR A 50 -3.80 10.30 -11.56
N ASN A 51 -4.89 9.79 -12.10
CA ASN A 51 -5.90 10.53 -12.84
C ASN A 51 -7.08 10.90 -11.94
N LEU A 52 -7.12 12.18 -11.50
CA LEU A 52 -8.16 12.66 -10.58
C LEU A 52 -9.59 12.47 -11.12
N GLU A 53 -9.81 12.67 -12.42
CA GLU A 53 -11.17 12.54 -13.00
C GLU A 53 -11.64 11.07 -12.98
N GLN A 54 -10.74 10.11 -13.24
CA GLN A 54 -11.08 8.68 -13.08
C GLN A 54 -11.37 8.35 -11.61
N VAL A 55 -10.58 8.89 -10.67
CA VAL A 55 -10.84 8.70 -9.23
C VAL A 55 -12.21 9.23 -8.86
N LYS A 56 -12.58 10.43 -9.30
CA LYS A 56 -13.91 10.99 -9.06
C LYS A 56 -15.02 10.14 -9.67
N GLU A 57 -14.87 9.72 -10.91
CA GLU A 57 -15.87 8.89 -11.60
C GLU A 57 -16.12 7.58 -10.85
N VAL A 58 -15.07 6.84 -10.55
CA VAL A 58 -15.18 5.52 -9.91
C VAL A 58 -15.70 5.66 -8.47
N LEU A 59 -15.15 6.56 -7.67
CA LEU A 59 -15.53 6.69 -6.28
C LEU A 59 -16.97 7.23 -6.12
N ASN A 60 -17.39 8.18 -6.95
CA ASN A 60 -18.78 8.68 -6.92
C ASN A 60 -19.81 7.65 -7.39
N LYS A 61 -19.45 6.82 -8.37
CA LYS A 61 -20.29 5.74 -8.85
C LYS A 61 -20.46 4.63 -7.81
N GLU A 62 -19.36 4.19 -7.23
CA GLU A 62 -19.33 3.05 -6.31
C GLU A 62 -19.81 3.40 -4.90
N LYS A 63 -19.66 4.65 -4.44
CA LYS A 63 -20.09 5.16 -3.12
C LYS A 63 -19.68 4.25 -1.97
N GLN A 64 -18.39 3.92 -1.92
CA GLN A 64 -17.82 3.05 -0.88
C GLN A 64 -17.74 3.74 0.48
N ASP A 65 -17.81 2.94 1.55
CA ASP A 65 -17.62 3.40 2.92
C ASP A 65 -16.13 3.52 3.27
N VAL A 66 -15.30 2.66 2.64
CA VAL A 66 -13.85 2.57 2.90
C VAL A 66 -13.10 2.36 1.60
N VAL A 67 -12.02 3.10 1.40
CA VAL A 67 -11.02 2.89 0.35
C VAL A 67 -9.73 2.37 0.98
N ILE A 68 -9.26 1.21 0.55
CA ILE A 68 -7.95 0.66 0.96
C ILE A 68 -6.99 0.83 -0.22
N ASN A 69 -6.05 1.75 -0.08
CA ASN A 69 -5.07 2.02 -1.13
C ASN A 69 -3.84 1.12 -0.98
N CYS A 70 -3.81 0.03 -1.76
CA CYS A 70 -2.65 -0.84 -1.91
C CYS A 70 -1.83 -0.54 -3.19
N ALA A 71 -2.31 0.37 -4.05
CA ALA A 71 -1.58 0.74 -5.26
C ALA A 71 -0.35 1.57 -4.92
N ALA A 72 0.81 1.16 -5.44
CA ALA A 72 2.08 1.86 -5.25
C ALA A 72 3.11 1.43 -6.29
N ALA A 73 4.04 2.33 -6.62
CA ALA A 73 5.30 2.00 -7.27
C ALA A 73 6.27 1.51 -6.19
N THR A 74 6.51 0.20 -6.11
CA THR A 74 7.25 -0.45 -5.01
C THR A 74 8.69 -0.84 -5.35
N ASN A 75 9.07 -0.77 -6.63
CA ASN A 75 10.45 -1.03 -7.04
C ASN A 75 11.34 0.16 -6.61
N VAL A 76 12.13 -0.03 -5.56
CA VAL A 76 12.96 1.03 -4.96
C VAL A 76 13.96 1.62 -5.97
N ASP A 77 14.68 0.76 -6.70
CA ASP A 77 15.63 1.19 -7.72
C ASP A 77 14.92 1.86 -8.92
N GLY A 78 13.76 1.33 -9.30
CA GLY A 78 12.91 1.94 -10.32
C GLY A 78 12.39 3.32 -9.92
N CYS A 79 12.14 3.56 -8.64
CA CYS A 79 11.78 4.88 -8.13
C CYS A 79 12.95 5.87 -8.17
N GLU A 80 14.19 5.42 -7.98
CA GLU A 80 15.38 6.26 -8.19
C GLU A 80 15.58 6.61 -9.66
N ALA A 81 15.37 5.64 -10.55
CA ALA A 81 15.50 5.83 -11.99
C ALA A 81 14.40 6.74 -12.59
N ASN A 82 13.17 6.70 -12.03
CA ASN A 82 12.04 7.49 -12.51
C ASN A 82 11.27 8.11 -11.34
N LYS A 83 11.83 9.19 -10.79
CA LYS A 83 11.29 9.92 -9.63
C LYS A 83 9.92 10.54 -9.89
N ASP A 84 9.69 11.03 -11.11
CA ASP A 84 8.43 11.65 -11.50
C ASP A 84 7.29 10.62 -11.52
N PHE A 85 7.53 9.43 -12.05
CA PHE A 85 6.59 8.34 -12.00
C PHE A 85 6.30 7.91 -10.56
N ALA A 86 7.36 7.72 -9.76
CA ALA A 86 7.23 7.37 -8.35
C ALA A 86 6.40 8.41 -7.59
N PHE A 87 6.65 9.71 -7.82
CA PHE A 87 5.88 10.79 -7.18
C PHE A 87 4.42 10.79 -7.62
N LYS A 88 4.14 10.63 -8.92
CA LYS A 88 2.77 10.54 -9.42
C LYS A 88 1.98 9.42 -8.74
N VAL A 89 2.56 8.22 -8.70
CA VAL A 89 1.85 7.04 -8.15
C VAL A 89 1.81 7.08 -6.63
N ASN A 90 2.94 7.32 -5.95
CA ASN A 90 3.06 7.18 -4.50
C ASN A 90 2.61 8.41 -3.71
N ALA A 91 2.55 9.58 -4.34
CA ALA A 91 2.16 10.83 -3.68
C ALA A 91 0.86 11.40 -4.25
N LEU A 92 0.80 11.70 -5.56
CA LEU A 92 -0.40 12.30 -6.16
C LEU A 92 -1.58 11.32 -6.23
N GLY A 93 -1.34 10.02 -6.42
CA GLY A 93 -2.39 8.99 -6.35
C GLY A 93 -3.11 8.98 -5.00
N PRO A 94 -2.41 8.81 -3.86
CA PRO A 94 -3.00 8.94 -2.52
C PRO A 94 -3.68 10.29 -2.26
N ARG A 95 -3.11 11.40 -2.75
CA ARG A 95 -3.77 12.72 -2.67
C ARG A 95 -5.13 12.71 -3.36
N ASN A 96 -5.20 12.23 -4.60
CA ASN A 96 -6.44 12.20 -5.38
C ASN A 96 -7.50 11.35 -4.67
N LEU A 97 -7.11 10.18 -4.16
CA LEU A 97 -8.00 9.31 -3.39
C LEU A 97 -8.49 10.00 -2.12
N ALA A 98 -7.59 10.66 -1.36
CA ALA A 98 -7.93 11.34 -0.12
C ALA A 98 -8.93 12.48 -0.34
N MET A 99 -8.72 13.31 -1.36
CA MET A 99 -9.63 14.41 -1.72
C MET A 99 -11.04 13.87 -2.03
N VAL A 100 -11.14 12.83 -2.84
CA VAL A 100 -12.46 12.30 -3.21
C VAL A 100 -13.09 11.52 -2.06
N CYS A 101 -12.31 10.82 -1.24
CA CYS A 101 -12.82 10.19 -0.02
C CYS A 101 -13.44 11.22 0.93
N GLU A 102 -12.82 12.39 1.10
CA GLU A 102 -13.37 13.49 1.90
C GLU A 102 -14.69 13.99 1.30
N GLU A 103 -14.74 14.24 -0.01
CA GLU A 103 -15.96 14.69 -0.70
C GLU A 103 -17.16 13.75 -0.52
N ILE A 104 -16.92 12.42 -0.56
CA ILE A 104 -18.00 11.41 -0.43
C ILE A 104 -18.21 10.91 1.00
N GLY A 105 -17.40 11.39 1.97
CA GLY A 105 -17.46 11.00 3.38
C GLY A 105 -16.89 9.59 3.69
N ALA A 106 -16.17 8.98 2.76
CA ALA A 106 -15.51 7.67 2.91
C ALA A 106 -14.26 7.76 3.80
N LYS A 107 -13.88 6.62 4.39
CA LYS A 107 -12.59 6.47 5.08
C LYS A 107 -11.52 6.03 4.09
N ILE A 108 -10.29 6.53 4.24
CA ILE A 108 -9.14 6.03 3.49
C ILE A 108 -8.16 5.29 4.40
N VAL A 109 -7.73 4.10 3.98
CA VAL A 109 -6.63 3.34 4.57
C VAL A 109 -5.47 3.38 3.59
N GLN A 110 -4.42 4.13 3.92
CA GLN A 110 -3.23 4.27 3.08
C GLN A 110 -2.16 3.29 3.53
N VAL A 111 -1.80 2.35 2.66
CA VAL A 111 -0.65 1.48 2.91
C VAL A 111 0.64 2.23 2.62
N SER A 112 1.51 2.29 3.64
CA SER A 112 2.82 2.95 3.60
C SER A 112 3.94 1.94 3.94
N THR A 113 5.11 2.44 4.28
CA THR A 113 6.33 1.65 4.45
C THR A 113 7.18 2.17 5.60
N ASP A 114 8.03 1.31 6.13
CA ASP A 114 9.14 1.64 7.03
C ASP A 114 10.21 2.53 6.38
N TYR A 115 10.35 2.53 5.04
CA TYR A 115 11.27 3.40 4.28
C TYR A 115 11.01 4.91 4.48
N VAL A 116 9.93 5.30 5.16
CA VAL A 116 9.71 6.70 5.58
C VAL A 116 10.64 7.11 6.71
N PHE A 117 11.21 6.15 7.43
CA PHE A 117 12.23 6.37 8.45
C PHE A 117 13.64 6.41 7.85
N ARG A 118 14.59 6.85 8.64
CA ARG A 118 16.01 6.95 8.20
C ARG A 118 16.68 5.58 8.08
N GLY A 119 16.20 4.58 8.82
CA GLY A 119 16.80 3.23 8.84
C GLY A 119 18.12 3.17 9.60
N VAL A 120 18.23 3.88 10.72
CA VAL A 120 19.41 3.85 11.60
C VAL A 120 19.00 3.51 13.03
N GLY A 121 19.85 2.74 13.72
CA GLY A 121 19.60 2.29 15.10
C GLY A 121 18.94 0.91 15.16
N ASP A 122 18.92 0.33 16.35
CA ASP A 122 18.47 -1.04 16.62
C ASP A 122 17.18 -1.07 17.47
N ALA A 123 16.65 0.11 17.84
CA ALA A 123 15.43 0.20 18.62
C ALA A 123 14.18 0.03 17.74
N PRO A 124 13.14 -0.65 18.23
CA PRO A 124 11.85 -0.69 17.56
C PRO A 124 11.30 0.72 17.32
N LEU A 125 10.77 0.94 16.12
CA LEU A 125 10.21 2.23 15.72
C LEU A 125 8.73 2.34 16.12
N ASN A 126 8.31 3.55 16.49
CA ASN A 126 6.93 3.91 16.82
C ASN A 126 6.35 4.83 15.77
N GLU A 127 5.02 4.98 15.77
CA GLU A 127 4.28 5.81 14.81
C GLU A 127 4.65 7.29 14.88
N THR A 128 5.13 7.75 16.05
CA THR A 128 5.49 9.15 16.34
C THR A 128 6.97 9.45 16.13
N ASP A 129 7.79 8.46 15.80
CA ASP A 129 9.20 8.66 15.54
C ASP A 129 9.44 9.53 14.31
N ILE A 130 10.58 10.24 14.32
CA ILE A 130 10.92 11.21 13.27
C ILE A 130 11.11 10.49 11.94
N VAL A 131 10.30 10.89 10.95
CA VAL A 131 10.43 10.41 9.58
C VAL A 131 11.54 11.19 8.86
N ALA A 132 12.45 10.47 8.19
CA ALA A 132 13.57 11.05 7.46
C ALA A 132 14.01 10.14 6.30
N PRO A 133 13.16 9.92 5.28
CA PRO A 133 13.42 8.97 4.21
C PRO A 133 14.65 9.34 3.40
N VAL A 134 15.49 8.35 3.09
CA VAL A 134 16.70 8.55 2.28
C VAL A 134 16.48 8.26 0.80
N SER A 135 15.66 7.24 0.48
CA SER A 135 15.35 6.85 -0.91
C SER A 135 14.22 7.66 -1.53
N SER A 136 14.18 7.73 -2.87
CA SER A 136 13.07 8.31 -3.63
C SER A 136 11.76 7.57 -3.37
N TYR A 137 11.80 6.24 -3.22
CA TYR A 137 10.65 5.45 -2.79
C TYR A 137 10.09 5.95 -1.44
N GLY A 138 10.92 5.97 -0.40
CA GLY A 138 10.51 6.43 0.93
C GLY A 138 10.00 7.88 0.92
N LYS A 139 10.71 8.78 0.22
CA LYS A 139 10.29 10.19 0.08
C LYS A 139 8.91 10.32 -0.56
N THR A 140 8.66 9.61 -1.66
CA THR A 140 7.38 9.68 -2.36
C THR A 140 6.25 9.04 -1.58
N LYS A 141 6.51 7.95 -0.82
CA LYS A 141 5.54 7.35 0.10
C LYS A 141 5.20 8.31 1.25
N LEU A 142 6.20 8.98 1.84
CA LEU A 142 5.97 9.99 2.89
C LEU A 142 5.14 11.17 2.37
N TRP A 143 5.38 11.64 1.15
CA TRP A 143 4.52 12.65 0.52
C TRP A 143 3.06 12.18 0.41
N GLY A 144 2.85 10.89 0.06
CA GLY A 144 1.52 10.29 0.05
C GLY A 144 0.84 10.30 1.43
N GLU A 145 1.59 9.95 2.49
CA GLU A 145 1.08 10.06 3.87
C GLU A 145 0.66 11.50 4.22
N ASN A 146 1.51 12.48 3.88
CA ASN A 146 1.25 13.88 4.18
C ASN A 146 0.01 14.39 3.45
N PHE A 147 -0.15 14.05 2.17
CA PHE A 147 -1.36 14.41 1.42
C PHE A 147 -2.61 13.73 1.98
N VAL A 148 -2.53 12.48 2.41
CA VAL A 148 -3.68 11.82 3.05
C VAL A 148 -4.07 12.54 4.34
N ARG A 149 -3.10 12.94 5.18
CA ARG A 149 -3.36 13.74 6.39
C ARG A 149 -3.93 15.12 6.09
N GLU A 150 -3.51 15.75 5.01
CA GLU A 150 -3.95 17.10 4.60
C GLU A 150 -5.39 17.09 4.04
N PHE A 151 -5.72 16.09 3.22
CA PHE A 151 -6.94 16.11 2.42
C PHE A 151 -8.06 15.19 2.92
N ALA A 152 -7.83 14.33 3.90
CA ALA A 152 -8.85 13.45 4.44
C ALA A 152 -8.99 13.59 5.95
N SER A 153 -10.22 13.80 6.44
CA SER A 153 -10.53 13.85 7.88
C SER A 153 -10.64 12.45 8.50
N LYS A 154 -10.95 11.43 7.70
CA LYS A 154 -11.15 10.04 8.14
C LYS A 154 -10.13 9.13 7.47
N TYR A 155 -8.96 9.00 8.08
CA TYR A 155 -7.87 8.20 7.49
C TYR A 155 -7.19 7.28 8.51
N TYR A 156 -6.53 6.26 7.95
CA TYR A 156 -5.54 5.43 8.64
C TYR A 156 -4.32 5.30 7.73
N ILE A 157 -3.12 5.39 8.31
CA ILE A 157 -1.86 5.17 7.63
C ILE A 157 -1.24 3.93 8.24
N VAL A 158 -1.04 2.88 7.43
CA VAL A 158 -0.49 1.60 7.87
C VAL A 158 0.88 1.42 7.25
N ARG A 159 1.94 1.61 8.06
CA ARG A 159 3.31 1.34 7.65
C ARG A 159 3.62 -0.14 7.85
N THR A 160 4.22 -0.76 6.84
CA THR A 160 4.61 -2.17 6.87
C THR A 160 6.03 -2.34 6.34
N ALA A 161 6.70 -3.39 6.80
CA ALA A 161 8.00 -3.82 6.32
C ALA A 161 7.95 -5.31 5.96
N TRP A 162 8.85 -5.76 5.10
CA TRP A 162 9.05 -7.18 4.79
C TRP A 162 7.78 -7.92 4.38
N LEU A 163 6.93 -7.28 3.59
CA LEU A 163 5.67 -7.86 3.15
C LEU A 163 5.91 -9.09 2.27
N TYR A 164 5.39 -10.23 2.67
CA TYR A 164 5.38 -11.46 1.89
C TYR A 164 4.05 -12.20 2.06
N GLY A 165 3.76 -13.12 1.15
CA GLY A 165 2.50 -13.87 1.17
C GLY A 165 2.45 -14.89 0.03
N TYR A 166 1.32 -15.58 -0.10
CA TYR A 166 1.13 -16.65 -1.07
C TYR A 166 1.01 -16.18 -2.53
N LYS A 167 0.76 -14.90 -2.75
CA LYS A 167 0.59 -14.32 -4.09
C LYS A 167 1.58 -13.19 -4.32
N GLY A 168 1.85 -12.94 -5.59
CA GLY A 168 2.74 -11.86 -6.00
C GLY A 168 4.23 -12.19 -5.86
N HIS A 169 5.05 -11.21 -6.17
CA HIS A 169 6.51 -11.32 -6.09
C HIS A 169 6.98 -10.86 -4.71
N ASN A 170 7.78 -11.67 -4.03
CA ASN A 170 8.32 -11.34 -2.71
C ASN A 170 9.71 -11.97 -2.49
N PHE A 171 10.37 -11.58 -1.42
CA PHE A 171 11.71 -12.04 -1.09
C PHE A 171 11.78 -13.56 -0.95
N VAL A 172 10.80 -14.20 -0.31
CA VAL A 172 10.80 -15.65 -0.09
C VAL A 172 10.81 -16.40 -1.41
N TYR A 173 9.90 -16.06 -2.33
CA TYR A 173 9.86 -16.69 -3.65
C TYR A 173 11.10 -16.39 -4.50
N THR A 174 11.68 -15.19 -4.34
CA THR A 174 12.95 -14.85 -4.99
C THR A 174 14.08 -15.75 -4.51
N MET A 175 14.22 -15.96 -3.20
CA MET A 175 15.23 -16.84 -2.64
C MET A 175 14.99 -18.29 -3.03
N MET A 176 13.76 -18.77 -3.00
CA MET A 176 13.42 -20.12 -3.45
C MET A 176 13.78 -20.38 -4.93
N LYS A 177 13.56 -19.38 -5.79
CA LYS A 177 13.92 -19.46 -7.22
C LYS A 177 15.43 -19.46 -7.38
N LEU A 178 16.12 -18.49 -6.81
CA LEU A 178 17.57 -18.37 -6.94
C LEU A 178 18.31 -19.58 -6.35
N GLY A 179 17.83 -20.14 -5.25
CA GLY A 179 18.42 -21.33 -4.63
C GLY A 179 18.27 -22.61 -5.46
N LYS A 180 17.38 -22.63 -6.48
CA LYS A 180 17.32 -23.73 -7.46
C LYS A 180 18.33 -23.57 -8.58
N ASP A 181 18.64 -22.32 -8.92
CA ASP A 181 19.42 -22.00 -10.12
C ASP A 181 20.91 -21.73 -9.81
N LYS A 182 21.27 -21.48 -8.54
CA LYS A 182 22.62 -21.08 -8.11
C LYS A 182 23.14 -21.96 -6.98
N GLU A 183 24.43 -22.29 -7.02
CA GLU A 183 25.11 -23.03 -5.95
C GLU A 183 25.30 -22.22 -4.67
N SER A 184 25.42 -20.91 -4.79
CA SER A 184 25.56 -19.99 -3.66
C SER A 184 24.84 -18.66 -3.90
N LEU A 185 24.37 -18.03 -2.84
CA LEU A 185 23.72 -16.73 -2.86
C LEU A 185 24.40 -15.78 -1.89
N SER A 186 24.62 -14.54 -2.32
CA SER A 186 25.01 -13.45 -1.44
C SER A 186 23.79 -12.62 -1.12
N VAL A 187 23.47 -12.47 0.16
CA VAL A 187 22.34 -11.69 0.65
C VAL A 187 22.87 -10.66 1.62
N VAL A 188 22.36 -9.41 1.53
CA VAL A 188 22.69 -8.36 2.52
C VAL A 188 22.22 -8.79 3.91
N ASN A 189 23.00 -8.47 4.94
CA ASN A 189 22.73 -8.86 6.32
C ASN A 189 22.71 -7.68 7.30
N ASP A 190 22.66 -6.46 6.79
CA ASP A 190 22.64 -5.19 7.52
C ASP A 190 21.25 -4.52 7.52
N GLN A 191 20.25 -5.20 7.00
CA GLN A 191 18.86 -4.74 7.03
C GLN A 191 18.10 -5.53 8.09
N LEU A 192 17.79 -4.86 9.19
CA LEU A 192 17.02 -5.39 10.33
C LEU A 192 15.57 -4.92 10.24
N GLY A 193 14.62 -5.79 10.58
CA GLY A 193 13.20 -5.48 10.55
C GLY A 193 12.38 -6.36 11.48
#